data_b4cc67e08d018fcc3de4eb509105638c
#
_entry.id   b4cc67e08d018fcc3de4eb509105638c
#
_cell.length_a   1.000
_cell.length_b   1.000
_cell.length_c   1.000
_cell.angle_alpha   90.00
_cell.angle_beta   90.00
_cell.angle_gamma   90.00
#
_symmetry.space_group_name_H-M   'P 1'
#
loop_
_entity.id
_entity.type
_entity.pdbx_description
1 polymer ?
#
loop_
_entity_poly.entity_id
_entity_poly.type
_entity_poly.pdbx_seq_one_letter_code
_entity_poly.pdbx_strand_id
1 'polypeptide(L)'
;MTQEDIKDMMLYGERINLEYKEAFNELPKSFWETYSSFANTIGGQIVLGIKEHRTKMTMQERFEIQGVNNAAKILKTLWDTVNSDKVSRNILLDENVETIDYDGKQLIVVTIPMANYTERPIY
;
A
#
# COMPACT_ATOMS: atom_id res chain seq x y z
N MET A 1 -9.28 2.14 9.10
CA MET A 1 -8.73 0.79 9.30
C MET A 1 -7.99 0.73 10.64
N THR A 2 -8.10 -0.36 11.35
CA THR A 2 -7.52 -0.53 12.68
C THR A 2 -6.43 -1.59 12.66
N GLN A 3 -5.69 -1.70 13.78
CA GLN A 3 -4.70 -2.77 13.94
C GLN A 3 -5.35 -4.15 13.81
N GLU A 4 -6.56 -4.32 14.34
CA GLU A 4 -7.28 -5.60 14.23
C GLU A 4 -7.61 -5.94 12.78
N ASP A 5 -7.97 -4.93 11.99
CA ASP A 5 -8.24 -5.14 10.56
C ASP A 5 -6.98 -5.63 9.84
N ILE A 6 -5.82 -5.09 10.18
CA ILE A 6 -4.54 -5.52 9.61
C ILE A 6 -4.23 -6.97 10.02
N LYS A 7 -4.45 -7.31 11.28
CA LYS A 7 -4.27 -8.68 11.77
C LYS A 7 -5.12 -9.67 10.98
N ASP A 8 -6.39 -9.35 10.82
CA ASP A 8 -7.32 -10.20 10.08
C ASP A 8 -6.89 -10.37 8.64
N MET A 9 -6.45 -9.28 8.01
CA MET A 9 -5.97 -9.32 6.63
C MET A 9 -4.76 -10.25 6.48
N MET A 10 -3.82 -10.20 7.43
CA MET A 10 -2.63 -11.05 7.38
C MET A 10 -2.93 -12.53 7.54
N LEU A 11 -4.01 -12.89 8.22
CA LEU A 11 -4.43 -14.28 8.34
C LEU A 11 -4.81 -14.89 7.00
N TYR A 12 -5.30 -14.08 6.08
CA TYR A 12 -5.74 -14.51 4.76
C TYR A 12 -4.69 -14.32 3.67
N GLY A 13 -3.56 -13.66 4.02
CA GLY A 13 -2.49 -13.40 3.07
C GLY A 13 -2.85 -12.36 2.01
N GLU A 14 -2.02 -12.29 0.96
CA GLU A 14 -2.30 -11.39 -0.16
C GLU A 14 -3.42 -11.93 -1.02
N ARG A 15 -4.18 -11.01 -1.61
CA ARG A 15 -5.28 -11.32 -2.52
C ARG A 15 -5.00 -10.62 -3.84
N ILE A 16 -5.86 -10.86 -4.83
CA ILE A 16 -5.76 -10.20 -6.13
C ILE A 16 -5.76 -8.67 -6.02
N ASN A 17 -6.41 -8.13 -4.97
CA ASN A 17 -6.51 -6.68 -4.75
C ASN A 17 -5.98 -6.24 -3.38
N LEU A 18 -5.05 -6.99 -2.81
CA LEU A 18 -4.42 -6.64 -1.53
C LEU A 18 -2.95 -7.01 -1.61
N GLU A 19 -2.06 -6.04 -1.40
CA GLU A 19 -0.62 -6.27 -1.46
C GLU A 19 0.09 -5.60 -0.30
N TYR A 20 1.10 -6.29 0.25
CA TYR A 20 1.96 -5.77 1.30
C TYR A 20 3.32 -5.43 0.70
N LYS A 21 3.89 -4.31 1.12
CA LYS A 21 5.21 -3.87 0.65
C LYS A 21 6.07 -3.34 1.79
N GLU A 22 7.36 -3.63 1.72
CA GLU A 22 8.32 -3.01 2.61
C GLU A 22 8.49 -1.55 2.21
N ALA A 23 8.57 -0.68 3.21
CA ALA A 23 8.78 0.75 2.99
C ALA A 23 9.46 1.39 4.19
N PHE A 24 10.44 0.70 4.79
CA PHE A 24 11.03 1.17 6.05
C PHE A 24 11.66 2.55 5.90
N ASN A 25 12.49 2.75 4.88
CA ASN A 25 13.19 4.02 4.65
C ASN A 25 12.67 4.80 3.45
N GLU A 26 12.02 4.15 2.51
CA GLU A 26 11.56 4.81 1.29
C GLU A 26 10.37 4.09 0.69
N LEU A 27 9.64 4.80 -0.15
CA LEU A 27 8.55 4.23 -0.94
C LEU A 27 9.15 3.35 -2.03
N PRO A 28 8.79 2.05 -2.09
CA PRO A 28 9.37 1.17 -3.12
C PRO A 28 8.89 1.59 -4.51
N LYS A 29 9.79 1.44 -5.50
CA LYS A 29 9.45 1.80 -6.88
C LYS A 29 8.30 0.95 -7.43
N SER A 30 8.19 -0.29 -6.99
CA SER A 30 7.11 -1.19 -7.40
C SER A 30 5.73 -0.74 -6.93
N PHE A 31 5.65 0.21 -6.00
CA PHE A 31 4.38 0.78 -5.56
C PHE A 31 3.56 1.28 -6.76
N TRP A 32 4.21 1.96 -7.70
CA TRP A 32 3.51 2.59 -8.82
C TRP A 32 3.00 1.59 -9.84
N GLU A 33 3.69 0.46 -10.00
CA GLU A 33 3.20 -0.65 -10.83
C GLU A 33 1.91 -1.23 -10.26
N THR A 34 1.89 -1.43 -8.94
CA THR A 34 0.71 -1.94 -8.24
C THR A 34 -0.42 -0.91 -8.25
N TYR A 35 -0.08 0.37 -8.06
CA TYR A 35 -1.04 1.47 -8.17
C TYR A 35 -1.76 1.44 -9.52
N SER A 36 -1.01 1.39 -10.61
CA SER A 36 -1.57 1.33 -11.97
C SER A 36 -2.42 0.07 -12.16
N SER A 37 -1.92 -1.07 -11.72
CA SER A 37 -2.64 -2.34 -11.86
C SER A 37 -3.99 -2.30 -11.15
N PHE A 38 -4.02 -1.83 -9.91
CA PHE A 38 -5.26 -1.75 -9.14
C PHE A 38 -6.22 -0.73 -9.74
N ALA A 39 -5.72 0.45 -10.12
CA ALA A 39 -6.56 1.50 -10.70
C ALA A 39 -7.21 1.06 -12.01
N ASN A 40 -6.51 0.26 -12.80
CA ASN A 40 -6.99 -0.20 -14.10
C ASN A 40 -7.84 -1.47 -14.04
N THR A 41 -8.03 -2.04 -12.86
CA THR A 41 -8.83 -3.25 -12.67
C THR A 41 -9.97 -2.99 -11.69
N ILE A 42 -9.90 -3.56 -10.51
CA ILE A 42 -11.00 -3.49 -9.52
C ILE A 42 -10.68 -2.59 -8.33
N GLY A 43 -9.55 -1.88 -8.38
CA GLY A 43 -9.05 -1.17 -7.22
C GLY A 43 -8.36 -2.13 -6.26
N GLY A 44 -7.92 -1.65 -5.11
CA GLY A 44 -7.29 -2.49 -4.12
C GLY A 44 -6.64 -1.70 -2.99
N GLN A 45 -5.94 -2.41 -2.14
CA GLN A 45 -5.24 -1.82 -1.01
C GLN A 45 -3.78 -2.24 -1.02
N ILE A 46 -2.90 -1.29 -0.72
CA ILE A 46 -1.47 -1.53 -0.53
C ILE A 46 -1.16 -1.15 0.92
N VAL A 47 -0.56 -2.09 1.66
CA VAL A 47 -0.13 -1.83 3.04
C VAL A 47 1.38 -1.72 3.06
N LEU A 48 1.88 -0.53 3.40
CA LEU A 48 3.31 -0.25 3.47
C LEU A 48 3.83 -0.49 4.88
N GLY A 49 4.93 -1.21 4.99
CA GLY A 49 5.59 -1.50 6.27
C GLY A 49 5.49 -2.95 6.70
N ILE A 50 5.06 -3.83 5.82
CA ILE A 50 4.98 -5.27 6.08
C ILE A 50 5.92 -6.00 5.14
N LYS A 51 6.77 -6.84 5.70
CA LYS A 51 7.71 -7.67 4.95
C LYS A 51 7.17 -9.08 4.83
N GLU A 52 7.20 -9.64 3.64
CA GLU A 52 6.81 -11.02 3.41
C GLU A 52 8.04 -11.94 3.39
N HIS A 53 7.99 -12.98 4.22
CA HIS A 53 9.01 -14.04 4.24
C HIS A 53 8.45 -15.25 3.51
N ARG A 54 8.69 -15.33 2.22
CA ARG A 54 8.07 -16.34 1.34
C ARG A 54 8.45 -17.77 1.68
N THR A 55 9.57 -17.96 2.38
CA THR A 55 10.04 -19.30 2.77
C THR A 55 9.39 -19.83 4.04
N LYS A 56 8.60 -19.01 4.74
CA LYS A 56 7.96 -19.43 5.99
C LYS A 56 6.68 -20.21 5.73
N MET A 57 6.39 -21.16 6.61
CA MET A 57 5.31 -22.13 6.44
C MET A 57 3.95 -21.60 6.91
N THR A 58 3.94 -20.76 7.96
CA THR A 58 2.69 -20.25 8.53
C THR A 58 2.47 -18.79 8.14
N MET A 59 1.20 -18.36 8.12
CA MET A 59 0.86 -16.98 7.82
C MET A 59 1.41 -16.02 8.87
N GLN A 60 1.45 -16.43 10.13
CA GLN A 60 2.00 -15.60 11.21
C GLN A 60 3.50 -15.35 11.04
N GLU A 61 4.23 -16.35 10.56
CA GLU A 61 5.65 -16.24 10.31
C GLU A 61 5.95 -15.56 8.98
N ARG A 62 5.01 -15.68 8.03
CA ARG A 62 5.18 -15.19 6.67
C ARG A 62 5.23 -13.68 6.59
N PHE A 63 4.42 -12.99 7.39
CA PHE A 63 4.34 -11.54 7.37
C PHE A 63 4.91 -10.94 8.65
N GLU A 64 5.88 -10.05 8.47
CA GLU A 64 6.51 -9.34 9.57
C GLU A 64 6.10 -7.88 9.56
N ILE A 65 5.63 -7.37 10.69
CA ILE A 65 5.35 -5.95 10.85
C ILE A 65 6.67 -5.21 11.04
N GLN A 66 7.21 -4.69 9.97
CA GLN A 66 8.46 -3.95 10.00
C GLN A 66 8.23 -2.47 10.30
N GLY A 67 7.10 -1.94 9.84
CA GLY A 67 6.77 -0.54 9.97
C GLY A 67 7.51 0.35 9.00
N VAL A 68 7.24 1.65 9.09
CA VAL A 68 7.97 2.67 8.34
C VAL A 68 8.72 3.55 9.33
N ASN A 69 9.96 3.91 9.01
CA ASN A 69 10.81 4.69 9.90
C ASN A 69 10.33 6.14 10.03
N ASN A 70 9.91 6.72 8.92
CA ASN A 70 9.43 8.10 8.88
C ASN A 70 8.24 8.20 7.94
N ALA A 71 7.04 8.07 8.50
CA ALA A 71 5.81 8.09 7.73
C ALA A 71 5.63 9.39 6.96
N ALA A 72 5.98 10.52 7.57
CA ALA A 72 5.84 11.83 6.90
C ALA A 72 6.68 11.91 5.64
N LYS A 73 7.89 11.37 5.66
CA LYS A 73 8.78 11.34 4.49
C LYS A 73 8.19 10.48 3.37
N ILE A 74 7.69 9.30 3.72
CA ILE A 74 7.08 8.37 2.77
C ILE A 74 5.84 9.02 2.14
N LEU A 75 5.00 9.63 2.96
CA LEU A 75 3.78 10.31 2.49
C LEU A 75 4.11 11.48 1.57
N LYS A 76 5.15 12.25 1.91
CA LYS A 76 5.58 13.35 1.04
C LYS A 76 5.99 12.84 -0.33
N THR A 77 6.80 11.79 -0.37
CA THR A 77 7.24 11.17 -1.63
C THR A 77 6.04 10.66 -2.43
N LEU A 78 5.08 10.01 -1.75
CA LEU A 78 3.88 9.48 -2.39
C LEU A 78 3.09 10.61 -3.07
N TRP A 79 2.78 11.66 -2.33
CA TRP A 79 1.98 12.77 -2.87
C TRP A 79 2.72 13.56 -3.95
N ASP A 80 4.03 13.79 -3.76
CA ASP A 80 4.83 14.48 -4.78
C ASP A 80 4.87 13.69 -6.09
N THR A 81 5.00 12.36 -5.99
CA THR A 81 5.09 11.51 -7.18
C THR A 81 3.75 11.38 -7.89
N VAL A 82 2.66 11.17 -7.14
CA VAL A 82 1.34 11.00 -7.75
C VAL A 82 0.86 12.28 -8.43
N ASN A 83 1.34 13.43 -7.98
CA ASN A 83 1.02 14.72 -8.58
C ASN A 83 2.03 15.15 -9.65
N SER A 84 3.02 14.31 -9.95
CA SER A 84 4.00 14.58 -10.99
C SER A 84 3.60 13.90 -12.31
N ASP A 85 4.36 14.18 -13.37
CA ASP A 85 4.14 13.55 -14.68
C ASP A 85 4.62 12.10 -14.76
N LYS A 86 5.22 11.57 -13.68
CA LYS A 86 5.59 10.15 -13.60
C LYS A 86 4.37 9.25 -13.49
N VAL A 87 3.24 9.80 -13.03
CA VAL A 87 1.95 9.09 -12.95
C VAL A 87 0.98 9.84 -13.85
N SER A 88 0.33 9.11 -14.76
CA SER A 88 -0.51 9.74 -15.78
C SER A 88 -1.71 10.49 -15.20
N ARG A 89 -2.22 10.02 -14.07
CA ARG A 89 -3.39 10.65 -13.45
C ARG A 89 -3.44 10.34 -11.96
N ASN A 90 -3.69 11.37 -11.16
CA ASN A 90 -3.90 11.21 -9.73
C ASN A 90 -5.38 10.94 -9.46
N ILE A 91 -5.68 9.73 -8.96
CA ILE A 91 -7.03 9.36 -8.54
C ILE A 91 -7.12 9.16 -7.03
N LEU A 92 -6.05 9.45 -6.29
CA LEU A 92 -6.05 9.34 -4.83
C LEU A 92 -6.59 10.60 -4.18
N LEU A 93 -7.47 10.40 -3.21
CA LEU A 93 -7.95 11.45 -2.33
C LEU A 93 -7.25 11.31 -0.98
N ASP A 94 -7.24 12.38 -0.18
CA ASP A 94 -6.61 12.35 1.14
C ASP A 94 -7.15 11.21 1.99
N GLU A 95 -8.43 10.92 1.91
CA GLU A 95 -9.10 9.85 2.66
C GLU A 95 -8.67 8.45 2.24
N ASN A 96 -8.03 8.31 1.09
CA ASN A 96 -7.55 7.03 0.60
C ASN A 96 -6.22 6.60 1.23
N VAL A 97 -5.56 7.50 1.93
CA VAL A 97 -4.25 7.24 2.54
C VAL A 97 -4.34 7.46 4.03
N GLU A 98 -4.05 6.43 4.82
CA GLU A 98 -4.07 6.58 6.27
C GLU A 98 -2.87 5.91 6.92
N THR A 99 -2.46 6.45 8.06
CA THR A 99 -1.38 5.90 8.87
C THR A 99 -1.99 5.18 10.06
N ILE A 100 -1.52 3.96 10.31
CA ILE A 100 -2.03 3.12 11.39
C ILE A 100 -0.88 2.79 12.33
N ASP A 101 -1.12 2.91 13.64
CA ASP A 101 -0.18 2.44 14.64
C ASP A 101 -0.43 0.96 14.92
N TYR A 102 0.59 0.15 14.75
CA TYR A 102 0.55 -1.29 15.01
C TYR A 102 1.62 -1.62 16.03
N ASP A 103 1.22 -1.74 17.30
CA ASP A 103 2.12 -2.03 18.42
C ASP A 103 3.35 -1.10 18.44
N GLY A 104 3.12 0.19 18.25
CA GLY A 104 4.19 1.20 18.25
C GLY A 104 4.91 1.38 16.93
N LYS A 105 4.60 0.58 15.93
CA LYS A 105 5.15 0.73 14.57
C LYS A 105 4.09 1.32 13.67
N GLN A 106 4.52 2.18 12.75
CA GLN A 106 3.58 2.84 11.84
C GLN A 106 3.50 2.09 10.53
N LEU A 107 2.26 1.90 10.07
CA LEU A 107 1.95 1.35 8.75
C LEU A 107 1.19 2.41 7.96
N ILE A 108 1.35 2.38 6.64
CA ILE A 108 0.60 3.27 5.76
C ILE A 108 -0.29 2.39 4.89
N VAL A 109 -1.60 2.64 4.92
CA VAL A 109 -2.57 1.92 4.10
C VAL A 109 -3.05 2.85 3.00
N VAL A 110 -2.86 2.43 1.76
CA VAL A 110 -3.30 3.18 0.59
C VAL A 110 -4.42 2.40 -0.08
N THR A 111 -5.61 2.97 -0.11
CA THR A 111 -6.75 2.39 -0.80
C THR A 111 -6.84 3.03 -2.19
N ILE A 112 -6.63 2.21 -3.21
CA ILE A 112 -6.61 2.68 -4.60
C ILE A 112 -7.97 2.39 -5.22
N PRO A 113 -8.74 3.44 -5.57
CA PRO A 113 -10.04 3.24 -6.20
C PRO A 113 -9.86 2.73 -7.62
N MET A 114 -10.86 2.03 -8.12
CA MET A 114 -10.92 1.68 -9.53
C MET A 114 -11.13 2.98 -10.32
N ALA A 115 -10.28 3.23 -11.31
CA ALA A 115 -10.41 4.41 -12.14
C ALA A 115 -11.69 4.33 -12.98
N ASN A 116 -12.30 5.49 -13.26
CA ASN A 116 -13.46 5.56 -14.14
C ASN A 116 -13.07 5.14 -15.56
N TYR A 117 -14.03 4.69 -16.32
CA TYR A 117 -13.83 4.27 -17.70
C TYR A 117 -13.08 5.35 -18.51
N THR A 118 -13.45 6.62 -18.30
CA THR A 118 -12.84 7.75 -19.01
C THR A 118 -11.44 8.09 -18.51
N GLU A 119 -11.03 7.57 -17.35
CA GLU A 119 -9.72 7.84 -16.77
C GLU A 119 -8.68 6.77 -17.12
N ARG A 120 -9.10 5.64 -17.64
CA ARG A 120 -8.20 4.53 -17.97
C ARG A 120 -7.54 4.73 -19.33
N PRO A 121 -6.33 4.18 -19.51
CA PRO A 121 -5.51 3.52 -18.49
C PRO A 121 -4.75 4.51 -17.62
N ILE A 122 -4.42 4.10 -16.41
CA ILE A 122 -3.53 4.82 -15.50
C ILE A 122 -2.14 4.19 -15.61
N TYR A 123 -1.11 5.01 -15.77
CA TYR A 123 0.28 4.52 -15.84
C TYR A 123 1.28 5.58 -15.38
#